data_c1a3753e4a2fa8526af19d7fc005072a
#
_entry.id   c1a3753e4a2fa8526af19d7fc005072a
#
_cell.length_a   1.000
_cell.length_b   1.000
_cell.length_c   1.000
_cell.angle_alpha   90.00
_cell.angle_beta   90.00
_cell.angle_gamma   90.00
#
_symmetry.space_group_name_H-M   'P 1'
#
loop_
_entity.id
_entity.type
_entity.pdbx_description
1 polymer ?
#
loop_
_entity_poly.entity_id
_entity_poly.type
_entity_poly.pdbx_seq_one_letter_code
_entity_poly.pdbx_strand_id
1 'polypeptide(L)'
;KIAVEGCCHGELDKIYAAMRHLEQREGIKIDLLICCGDFQAARNIDDLECMSVPNKYKQLGTFHKYYSGETTAPYPTLFIGGNHEASNYLWELYYGGFVCPNVYYLGHSGVINFGDLRVGGLSGIYKSGDYKRGQHERPPYRDNQVKSAYHVREFDVKKLRSVTEPLDVFLSHDWPRNVARSRPRCSTARSVRWWPPPHSSSASTSVGWTPASSTGSRAPSLP
;
A
#
# COMPACT_ATOMS: atom_id res chain seq x y z
N LYS A 1 10.32 -10.81 10.39
CA LYS A 1 9.02 -10.39 11.01
C LYS A 1 8.42 -9.23 10.24
N ILE A 2 7.09 -9.08 10.28
CA ILE A 2 6.36 -8.03 9.58
C ILE A 2 5.76 -7.10 10.61
N ALA A 3 5.97 -5.78 10.43
CA ALA A 3 5.22 -4.73 11.10
C ALA A 3 4.03 -4.33 10.21
N VAL A 4 2.89 -4.05 10.81
CA VAL A 4 1.70 -3.59 10.10
C VAL A 4 1.22 -2.29 10.74
N GLU A 5 1.06 -1.25 9.90
CA GLU A 5 0.52 0.05 10.28
C GLU A 5 -0.81 0.28 9.54
N GLY A 6 -1.73 0.93 10.19
CA GLY A 6 -3.01 1.31 9.60
C GLY A 6 -2.88 2.54 8.69
N CYS A 7 -3.38 3.66 9.19
CA CYS A 7 -3.33 4.95 8.50
C CYS A 7 -2.05 5.71 8.90
N CYS A 8 -1.11 5.90 7.98
CA CYS A 8 0.21 6.48 8.26
C CYS A 8 0.20 8.01 8.39
N HIS A 9 -0.69 8.68 7.66
CA HIS A 9 -0.86 10.15 7.64
C HIS A 9 0.45 10.94 7.51
N GLY A 10 1.38 10.44 6.69
CA GLY A 10 2.67 11.10 6.41
C GLY A 10 3.71 11.06 7.54
N GLU A 11 3.45 10.31 8.62
CA GLU A 11 4.28 10.30 9.84
C GLU A 11 5.37 9.20 9.82
N LEU A 12 6.05 9.00 8.70
CA LEU A 12 7.04 7.93 8.53
C LEU A 12 8.17 7.96 9.56
N ASP A 13 8.67 9.13 9.90
CA ASP A 13 9.76 9.27 10.89
C ASP A 13 9.35 8.66 12.23
N LYS A 14 8.10 8.88 12.67
CA LYS A 14 7.57 8.35 13.93
C LYS A 14 7.38 6.84 13.85
N ILE A 15 6.85 6.35 12.74
CA ILE A 15 6.64 4.92 12.51
C ILE A 15 7.97 4.17 12.56
N TYR A 16 8.98 4.64 11.82
CA TYR A 16 10.30 4.01 11.82
C TYR A 16 11.01 4.12 13.18
N ALA A 17 10.81 5.21 13.90
CA ALA A 17 11.34 5.35 15.27
C ALA A 17 10.68 4.34 16.22
N ALA A 18 9.36 4.16 16.14
CA ALA A 18 8.64 3.17 16.92
C ALA A 18 9.09 1.74 16.61
N MET A 19 9.32 1.43 15.32
CA MET A 19 9.82 0.12 14.91
C MET A 19 11.23 -0.16 15.49
N ARG A 20 12.15 0.78 15.40
CA ARG A 20 13.50 0.65 16.01
C ARG A 20 13.42 0.44 17.53
N HIS A 21 12.55 1.18 18.19
CA HIS A 21 12.34 1.01 19.63
C HIS A 21 11.79 -0.40 19.97
N LEU A 22 10.84 -0.89 19.17
CA LEU A 22 10.29 -2.23 19.33
C LEU A 22 11.35 -3.32 19.12
N GLU A 23 12.19 -3.19 18.09
CA GLU A 23 13.30 -4.11 17.84
C GLU A 23 14.26 -4.19 19.02
N GLN A 24 14.63 -3.02 19.56
CA GLN A 24 15.54 -2.93 20.72
C GLN A 24 14.92 -3.56 21.99
N ARG A 25 13.65 -3.27 22.24
CA ARG A 25 12.95 -3.77 23.44
C ARG A 25 12.70 -5.27 23.40
N GLU A 26 12.29 -5.80 22.25
CA GLU A 26 11.89 -7.20 22.09
C GLU A 26 13.02 -8.11 21.59
N GLY A 27 14.20 -7.58 21.27
CA GLY A 27 15.32 -8.34 20.70
C GLY A 27 14.96 -9.00 19.35
N ILE A 28 14.14 -8.34 18.54
CA ILE A 28 13.68 -8.87 17.25
C ILE A 28 14.24 -8.03 16.11
N LYS A 29 14.15 -8.56 14.86
CA LYS A 29 14.37 -7.82 13.64
C LYS A 29 13.09 -7.77 12.82
N ILE A 30 12.76 -6.58 12.30
CA ILE A 30 11.64 -6.37 11.39
C ILE A 30 12.18 -6.35 9.97
N ASP A 31 11.59 -7.17 9.10
CA ASP A 31 12.03 -7.37 7.73
C ASP A 31 11.18 -6.57 6.72
N LEU A 32 9.96 -6.21 7.09
CA LEU A 32 9.00 -5.51 6.24
C LEU A 32 8.03 -4.68 7.09
N LEU A 33 7.77 -3.45 6.65
CA LEU A 33 6.61 -2.65 7.08
C LEU A 33 5.51 -2.71 6.01
N ILE A 34 4.28 -2.99 6.42
CA ILE A 34 3.08 -2.91 5.59
C ILE A 34 2.20 -1.78 6.10
N CYS A 35 1.83 -0.85 5.21
CA CYS A 35 0.91 0.26 5.52
C CYS A 35 -0.41 0.08 4.76
N CYS A 36 -1.52 0.10 5.50
CA CYS A 36 -2.86 -0.24 5.00
C CYS A 36 -3.66 0.96 4.49
N GLY A 37 -3.00 1.99 3.99
CA GLY A 37 -3.60 3.17 3.36
C GLY A 37 -3.39 4.46 4.15
N ASP A 38 -3.92 5.56 3.61
CA ASP A 38 -3.68 6.94 4.09
C ASP A 38 -2.19 7.17 4.36
N PHE A 39 -1.37 6.73 3.40
CA PHE A 39 0.08 6.84 3.49
C PHE A 39 0.55 8.29 3.40
N GLN A 40 -0.13 9.08 2.56
CA GLN A 40 0.13 10.49 2.28
C GLN A 40 1.54 10.71 1.70
N ALA A 41 1.77 10.13 0.53
CA ALA A 41 3.02 10.29 -0.22
C ALA A 41 3.11 11.69 -0.86
N ALA A 42 3.01 12.76 -0.07
CA ALA A 42 3.11 14.14 -0.56
C ALA A 42 4.59 14.53 -0.73
N ARG A 43 4.98 14.90 -1.95
CA ARG A 43 6.34 15.30 -2.33
C ARG A 43 6.62 16.76 -2.00
N ASN A 44 5.58 17.59 -2.11
CA ASN A 44 5.64 19.05 -1.98
C ASN A 44 4.27 19.61 -1.55
N ILE A 45 4.19 20.93 -1.42
CA ILE A 45 2.96 21.62 -1.01
C ILE A 45 1.86 21.49 -2.08
N ASP A 46 2.21 21.46 -3.37
CA ASP A 46 1.24 21.37 -4.46
C ASP A 46 0.50 20.02 -4.44
N ASP A 47 1.16 18.94 -4.02
CA ASP A 47 0.53 17.64 -3.85
C ASP A 47 -0.59 17.67 -2.78
N LEU A 48 -0.50 18.57 -1.80
CA LEU A 48 -1.53 18.71 -0.76
C LEU A 48 -2.87 19.21 -1.32
N GLU A 49 -2.86 19.95 -2.43
CA GLU A 49 -4.09 20.41 -3.07
C GLU A 49 -4.88 19.25 -3.71
N CYS A 50 -4.21 18.14 -3.99
CA CYS A 50 -4.82 16.92 -4.51
C CYS A 50 -5.35 15.99 -3.42
N MET A 51 -5.23 16.37 -2.15
CA MET A 51 -5.65 15.55 -1.00
C MET A 51 -7.06 15.89 -0.55
N SER A 52 -7.87 14.86 -0.34
CA SER A 52 -9.24 14.98 0.17
C SER A 52 -9.29 15.12 1.69
N VAL A 53 -8.62 16.12 2.23
CA VAL A 53 -8.60 16.41 3.68
C VAL A 53 -8.99 17.88 3.93
N PRO A 54 -9.60 18.18 5.09
CA PRO A 54 -9.82 19.57 5.48
C PRO A 54 -8.48 20.34 5.55
N ASN A 55 -8.50 21.64 5.15
CA ASN A 55 -7.28 22.44 5.05
C ASN A 55 -6.42 22.45 6.32
N LYS A 56 -7.03 22.40 7.51
CA LYS A 56 -6.31 22.33 8.79
C LYS A 56 -5.45 21.08 8.96
N TYR A 57 -5.68 20.04 8.17
CA TYR A 57 -4.93 18.78 8.19
C TYR A 57 -4.04 18.59 6.96
N LYS A 58 -4.03 19.55 6.01
CA LYS A 58 -3.12 19.54 4.88
C LYS A 58 -1.72 19.92 5.36
N GLN A 59 -0.97 18.91 5.75
CA GLN A 59 0.42 19.05 6.22
C GLN A 59 1.32 18.13 5.41
N LEU A 60 2.50 18.61 5.09
CA LEU A 60 3.44 17.88 4.22
C LEU A 60 3.92 16.55 4.85
N GLY A 61 3.89 16.42 6.17
CA GLY A 61 4.41 15.24 6.85
C GLY A 61 5.92 15.09 6.67
N THR A 62 6.40 13.84 6.70
CA THR A 62 7.85 13.56 6.61
C THR A 62 8.25 12.80 5.34
N PHE A 63 7.29 12.35 4.53
CA PHE A 63 7.57 11.58 3.31
C PHE A 63 8.46 12.31 2.31
N HIS A 64 8.30 13.63 2.16
CA HIS A 64 9.10 14.44 1.23
C HIS A 64 10.62 14.29 1.43
N LYS A 65 11.08 14.04 2.66
CA LYS A 65 12.50 13.82 2.97
C LYS A 65 13.03 12.53 2.33
N TYR A 66 12.20 11.50 2.30
CA TYR A 66 12.52 10.21 1.68
C TYR A 66 12.50 10.32 0.16
N TYR A 67 11.52 11.06 -0.37
CA TYR A 67 11.41 11.32 -1.80
C TYR A 67 12.58 12.14 -2.35
N SER A 68 12.99 13.19 -1.64
CA SER A 68 14.13 14.05 -2.04
C SER A 68 15.50 13.39 -1.86
N GLY A 69 15.57 12.26 -1.16
CA GLY A 69 16.83 11.61 -0.81
C GLY A 69 17.57 12.25 0.37
N GLU A 70 16.97 13.20 1.09
CA GLU A 70 17.49 13.75 2.35
C GLU A 70 17.70 12.64 3.39
N THR A 71 16.80 11.65 3.39
CA THR A 71 16.92 10.45 4.23
C THR A 71 16.47 9.21 3.44
N THR A 72 16.85 8.04 3.92
CA THR A 72 16.48 6.76 3.30
C THR A 72 15.62 5.95 4.27
N ALA A 73 14.58 5.29 3.74
CA ALA A 73 13.73 4.41 4.53
C ALA A 73 14.57 3.24 5.08
N PRO A 74 14.64 3.08 6.42
CA PRO A 74 15.50 2.07 7.04
C PRO A 74 14.96 0.64 6.90
N TYR A 75 13.68 0.50 6.55
CA TYR A 75 13.02 -0.78 6.35
C TYR A 75 12.34 -0.82 4.99
N PRO A 76 12.36 -1.99 4.31
CA PRO A 76 11.45 -2.22 3.20
C PRO A 76 10.02 -1.91 3.63
N THR A 77 9.35 -1.04 2.88
CA THR A 77 8.00 -0.56 3.19
C THR A 77 7.10 -0.78 2.00
N LEU A 78 5.99 -1.47 2.21
CA LEU A 78 4.97 -1.73 1.22
C LEU A 78 3.69 -1.03 1.64
N PHE A 79 3.03 -0.32 0.71
CA PHE A 79 1.78 0.34 1.04
C PHE A 79 0.74 0.30 -0.07
N ILE A 80 -0.50 0.45 0.32
CA ILE A 80 -1.64 0.78 -0.54
C ILE A 80 -2.11 2.20 -0.26
N GLY A 81 -2.84 2.81 -1.18
CA GLY A 81 -3.46 4.11 -0.97
C GLY A 81 -4.76 4.02 -0.17
N GLY A 82 -5.10 5.09 0.55
CA GLY A 82 -6.38 5.29 1.22
C GLY A 82 -7.20 6.40 0.55
N ASN A 83 -7.98 7.12 1.35
CA ASN A 83 -8.77 8.27 0.88
C ASN A 83 -8.10 9.63 1.16
N HIS A 84 -7.05 9.66 1.95
CA HIS A 84 -6.26 10.86 2.24
C HIS A 84 -4.89 10.82 1.54
N GLU A 85 -4.91 10.73 0.22
CA GLU A 85 -3.68 10.56 -0.56
C GLU A 85 -3.39 11.78 -1.45
N ALA A 86 -2.10 12.00 -1.76
CA ALA A 86 -1.67 12.82 -2.89
C ALA A 86 -2.01 12.08 -4.20
N SER A 87 -3.29 12.15 -4.60
CA SER A 87 -3.83 11.32 -5.68
C SER A 87 -3.17 11.58 -7.04
N ASN A 88 -2.65 12.79 -7.27
CA ASN A 88 -1.88 13.13 -8.47
C ASN A 88 -0.61 12.27 -8.57
N TYR A 89 0.13 12.14 -7.49
CA TYR A 89 1.36 11.33 -7.48
C TYR A 89 1.07 9.83 -7.56
N LEU A 90 0.11 9.33 -6.79
CA LEU A 90 -0.25 7.92 -6.85
C LEU A 90 -0.84 7.52 -8.21
N TRP A 91 -1.45 8.47 -8.93
CA TRP A 91 -1.90 8.25 -10.30
C TRP A 91 -0.74 8.00 -11.27
N GLU A 92 0.39 8.67 -11.10
CA GLU A 92 1.61 8.42 -11.89
C GLU A 92 2.09 6.96 -11.75
N LEU A 93 1.80 6.35 -10.60
CA LEU A 93 2.15 4.98 -10.24
C LEU A 93 0.93 4.04 -10.21
N TYR A 94 0.00 4.21 -11.14
CA TYR A 94 -1.26 3.45 -11.16
C TYR A 94 -1.05 1.93 -11.06
N TYR A 95 -0.04 1.39 -11.70
CA TYR A 95 0.30 -0.03 -11.68
C TYR A 95 1.27 -0.45 -10.57
N GLY A 96 1.60 0.47 -9.69
CA GLY A 96 2.58 0.28 -8.62
C GLY A 96 3.98 0.73 -9.02
N GLY A 97 4.81 0.94 -8.03
CA GLY A 97 6.19 1.36 -8.21
C GLY A 97 6.85 1.87 -6.93
N PHE A 98 8.16 2.08 -7.02
CA PHE A 98 8.89 2.71 -5.93
C PHE A 98 8.58 4.20 -5.89
N VAL A 99 8.11 4.68 -4.74
CA VAL A 99 7.90 6.12 -4.48
C VAL A 99 9.19 6.78 -4.01
N CYS A 100 10.07 6.03 -3.40
CA CYS A 100 11.45 6.38 -3.04
C CYS A 100 12.21 5.08 -2.73
N PRO A 101 13.54 5.11 -2.50
CA PRO A 101 14.28 3.91 -2.13
C PRO A 101 13.66 3.19 -0.93
N ASN A 102 13.50 1.88 -1.01
CA ASN A 102 12.89 0.99 -0.01
C ASN A 102 11.38 1.18 0.25
N VAL A 103 10.68 2.07 -0.46
CA VAL A 103 9.24 2.28 -0.27
C VAL A 103 8.49 2.02 -1.57
N TYR A 104 7.63 1.00 -1.57
CA TYR A 104 6.91 0.54 -2.75
C TYR A 104 5.39 0.70 -2.58
N TYR A 105 4.78 1.35 -3.55
CA TYR A 105 3.34 1.45 -3.70
C TYR A 105 2.81 0.28 -4.54
N LEU A 106 1.78 -0.43 -4.07
CA LEU A 106 1.18 -1.53 -4.82
C LEU A 106 0.38 -1.10 -6.06
N GLY A 107 0.18 0.18 -6.25
CA GLY A 107 -0.72 0.71 -7.27
C GLY A 107 -2.18 0.77 -6.80
N HIS A 108 -3.09 1.11 -7.72
CA HIS A 108 -4.52 1.07 -7.42
C HIS A 108 -5.00 -0.35 -7.11
N SER A 109 -4.41 -1.33 -7.76
CA SER A 109 -4.54 -2.75 -7.43
C SER A 109 -3.31 -3.49 -7.94
N GLY A 110 -2.72 -4.35 -7.15
CA GLY A 110 -1.50 -5.04 -7.54
C GLY A 110 -1.20 -6.26 -6.68
N VAL A 111 -0.26 -7.06 -7.17
CA VAL A 111 0.30 -8.21 -6.45
C VAL A 111 1.80 -8.18 -6.63
N ILE A 112 2.54 -8.35 -5.55
CA ILE A 112 3.99 -8.47 -5.54
C ILE A 112 4.43 -9.67 -4.73
N ASN A 113 5.66 -10.12 -4.97
CA ASN A 113 6.34 -11.06 -4.11
C ASN A 113 7.39 -10.32 -3.27
N PHE A 114 7.39 -10.54 -1.98
CA PHE A 114 8.42 -10.09 -1.06
C PHE A 114 9.01 -11.31 -0.34
N GLY A 115 10.18 -11.75 -0.77
CA GLY A 115 10.68 -13.07 -0.40
C GLY A 115 9.68 -14.15 -0.83
N ASP A 116 9.30 -14.99 0.11
CA ASP A 116 8.34 -16.07 -0.12
C ASP A 116 6.88 -15.64 0.08
N LEU A 117 6.64 -14.36 0.40
CA LEU A 117 5.29 -13.83 0.62
C LEU A 117 4.73 -13.22 -0.65
N ARG A 118 3.52 -13.64 -1.02
CA ARG A 118 2.73 -13.07 -2.09
C ARG A 118 1.68 -12.13 -1.52
N VAL A 119 1.89 -10.83 -1.74
CA VAL A 119 1.07 -9.76 -1.16
C VAL A 119 0.25 -9.10 -2.24
N GLY A 120 -1.07 -9.15 -2.10
CA GLY A 120 -2.02 -8.42 -2.94
C GLY A 120 -2.60 -7.21 -2.22
N GLY A 121 -3.00 -6.19 -2.98
CA GLY A 121 -3.60 -4.99 -2.40
C GLY A 121 -4.57 -4.28 -3.31
N LEU A 122 -5.54 -3.62 -2.69
CA LEU A 122 -6.53 -2.77 -3.34
C LEU A 122 -6.55 -1.42 -2.62
N SER A 123 -6.15 -0.37 -3.33
CA SER A 123 -6.12 1.00 -2.82
C SER A 123 -7.47 1.67 -2.87
N GLY A 124 -7.68 2.65 -1.98
CA GLY A 124 -8.85 3.50 -1.96
C GLY A 124 -10.04 2.94 -1.19
N ILE A 125 -11.19 3.60 -1.34
CA ILE A 125 -12.46 3.22 -0.69
C ILE A 125 -13.56 2.97 -1.72
N TYR A 126 -14.55 2.16 -1.35
CA TYR A 126 -15.67 1.84 -2.23
C TYR A 126 -16.71 2.98 -2.29
N LYS A 127 -17.11 3.34 -3.52
CA LYS A 127 -18.22 4.25 -3.77
C LYS A 127 -19.07 3.73 -4.94
N SER A 128 -20.33 3.39 -4.67
CA SER A 128 -21.22 2.75 -5.65
C SER A 128 -21.40 3.56 -6.94
N GLY A 129 -21.48 4.90 -6.83
CA GLY A 129 -21.65 5.79 -7.98
C GLY A 129 -20.47 5.84 -8.92
N ASP A 130 -19.25 5.52 -8.46
CA ASP A 130 -18.03 5.60 -9.24
C ASP A 130 -17.46 4.21 -9.61
N TYR A 131 -17.90 3.16 -8.93
CA TYR A 131 -17.36 1.81 -9.07
C TYR A 131 -17.34 1.32 -10.52
N LYS A 132 -18.42 1.53 -11.27
CA LYS A 132 -18.56 1.11 -12.68
C LYS A 132 -18.00 2.11 -13.69
N ARG A 133 -17.57 3.28 -13.21
CA ARG A 133 -16.95 4.30 -14.07
C ARG A 133 -15.49 3.98 -14.29
N GLY A 134 -14.95 4.34 -15.47
CA GLY A 134 -13.49 4.39 -15.67
C GLY A 134 -12.87 5.51 -14.85
N GLN A 135 -11.58 5.46 -14.64
CA GLN A 135 -10.81 6.56 -14.07
C GLN A 135 -10.80 7.72 -15.07
N HIS A 136 -11.46 8.82 -14.72
CA HIS A 136 -11.63 9.99 -15.58
C HIS A 136 -11.01 11.25 -14.99
N GLU A 137 -10.58 11.18 -13.75
CA GLU A 137 -9.97 12.28 -13.04
C GLU A 137 -8.60 12.62 -13.66
N ARG A 138 -8.34 13.91 -13.83
CA ARG A 138 -7.07 14.42 -14.35
C ARG A 138 -6.67 15.68 -13.59
N PRO A 139 -5.38 15.79 -13.19
CA PRO A 139 -4.89 17.04 -12.62
C PRO A 139 -4.97 18.21 -13.66
N PRO A 140 -5.27 19.44 -13.22
CA PRO A 140 -5.63 19.84 -11.86
C PRO A 140 -7.04 19.36 -11.49
N TYR A 141 -7.16 18.73 -10.32
CA TYR A 141 -8.44 18.16 -9.89
C TYR A 141 -9.45 19.24 -9.48
N ARG A 142 -10.70 19.05 -9.88
CA ARG A 142 -11.83 19.78 -9.31
C ARG A 142 -12.22 19.16 -7.96
N ASP A 143 -12.96 19.89 -7.12
CA ASP A 143 -13.35 19.44 -5.78
C ASP A 143 -14.01 18.06 -5.73
N ASN A 144 -14.84 17.74 -6.72
CA ASN A 144 -15.45 16.43 -6.83
C ASN A 144 -14.46 15.36 -7.30
N GLN A 145 -13.46 15.71 -8.11
CA GLN A 145 -12.44 14.78 -8.61
C GLN A 145 -11.42 14.45 -7.54
N VAL A 146 -11.06 15.37 -6.67
CA VAL A 146 -10.21 15.09 -5.49
C VAL A 146 -10.80 13.94 -4.66
N LYS A 147 -12.15 13.89 -4.53
CA LYS A 147 -12.84 12.83 -3.80
C LYS A 147 -12.99 11.55 -4.62
N SER A 148 -13.23 11.65 -5.93
CA SER A 148 -13.46 10.45 -6.73
C SER A 148 -12.16 9.76 -7.17
N ALA A 149 -11.03 10.44 -7.21
CA ALA A 149 -9.75 9.90 -7.65
C ALA A 149 -9.29 8.65 -6.87
N TYR A 150 -9.62 8.59 -5.58
CA TYR A 150 -9.28 7.43 -4.74
C TYR A 150 -10.39 6.36 -4.65
N HIS A 151 -11.52 6.52 -5.36
CA HIS A 151 -12.57 5.51 -5.32
C HIS A 151 -12.17 4.25 -6.10
N VAL A 152 -12.38 3.10 -5.49
CA VAL A 152 -12.17 1.79 -6.10
C VAL A 152 -13.02 1.65 -7.37
N ARG A 153 -12.41 1.13 -8.43
CA ARG A 153 -13.08 0.87 -9.72
C ARG A 153 -13.25 -0.63 -9.95
N GLU A 154 -14.29 -0.98 -10.69
CA GLU A 154 -14.57 -2.36 -11.07
C GLU A 154 -13.41 -3.00 -11.82
N PHE A 155 -12.71 -2.20 -12.64
CA PHE A 155 -11.52 -2.63 -13.37
C PHE A 155 -10.42 -3.15 -12.43
N ASP A 156 -10.13 -2.42 -11.33
CA ASP A 156 -9.11 -2.81 -10.37
C ASP A 156 -9.46 -4.10 -9.64
N VAL A 157 -10.73 -4.26 -9.30
CA VAL A 157 -11.24 -5.50 -8.68
C VAL A 157 -11.17 -6.66 -9.66
N LYS A 158 -11.56 -6.47 -10.93
CA LYS A 158 -11.47 -7.50 -11.96
C LYS A 158 -10.02 -7.93 -12.21
N LYS A 159 -9.09 -6.97 -12.24
CA LYS A 159 -7.65 -7.25 -12.36
C LYS A 159 -7.16 -8.16 -11.23
N LEU A 160 -7.53 -7.89 -9.99
CA LEU A 160 -7.18 -8.77 -8.86
C LEU A 160 -7.85 -10.13 -8.94
N ARG A 161 -9.11 -10.19 -9.39
CA ARG A 161 -9.83 -11.46 -9.55
C ARG A 161 -9.29 -12.35 -10.68
N SER A 162 -8.51 -11.81 -11.60
CA SER A 162 -7.83 -12.60 -12.63
C SER A 162 -6.53 -13.26 -12.15
N VAL A 163 -6.09 -12.94 -10.94
CA VAL A 163 -4.94 -13.61 -10.31
C VAL A 163 -5.38 -15.01 -9.87
N THR A 164 -4.72 -16.02 -10.38
CA THR A 164 -5.07 -17.44 -10.16
C THR A 164 -4.31 -18.06 -8.99
N GLU A 165 -3.10 -17.57 -8.77
CA GLU A 165 -2.27 -18.11 -7.71
C GLU A 165 -2.69 -17.53 -6.34
N PRO A 166 -2.58 -18.33 -5.28
CA PRO A 166 -2.98 -17.90 -3.94
C PRO A 166 -2.16 -16.73 -3.45
N LEU A 167 -2.78 -15.87 -2.66
CA LEU A 167 -2.13 -14.77 -1.94
C LEU A 167 -1.97 -15.17 -0.48
N ASP A 168 -0.82 -14.83 0.11
CA ASP A 168 -0.57 -15.03 1.54
C ASP A 168 -1.18 -13.88 2.36
N VAL A 169 -1.11 -12.66 1.82
CA VAL A 169 -1.62 -11.45 2.47
C VAL A 169 -2.42 -10.63 1.45
N PHE A 170 -3.57 -10.11 1.87
CA PHE A 170 -4.34 -9.15 1.09
C PHE A 170 -4.59 -7.87 1.90
N LEU A 171 -4.27 -6.72 1.28
CA LEU A 171 -4.40 -5.40 1.89
C LEU A 171 -5.61 -4.68 1.31
N SER A 172 -6.42 -4.06 2.16
CA SER A 172 -7.45 -3.12 1.77
C SER A 172 -7.54 -2.00 2.82
N HIS A 173 -7.77 -0.77 2.36
CA HIS A 173 -7.99 0.36 3.26
C HIS A 173 -9.43 0.37 3.78
N ASP A 174 -10.38 0.12 2.88
CA ASP A 174 -11.79 0.04 3.23
C ASP A 174 -12.10 -1.32 3.88
N TRP A 175 -12.91 -1.29 4.94
CA TRP A 175 -13.31 -2.51 5.65
C TRP A 175 -14.34 -3.29 4.84
N PRO A 176 -14.09 -4.56 4.48
CA PRO A 176 -15.04 -5.33 3.71
C PRO A 176 -16.38 -5.49 4.43
N ARG A 177 -17.48 -5.28 3.70
CA ARG A 177 -18.83 -5.42 4.27
C ARG A 177 -19.04 -6.81 4.86
N ASN A 178 -19.70 -6.85 6.02
CA ASN A 178 -20.09 -8.07 6.73
C ASN A 178 -18.94 -8.91 7.30
N VAL A 179 -17.66 -8.56 7.13
CA VAL A 179 -16.55 -9.29 7.76
C VAL A 179 -16.71 -9.35 9.28
N ALA A 180 -17.07 -8.23 9.90
CA ALA A 180 -17.31 -8.19 11.35
C ALA A 180 -18.59 -8.94 11.80
N ARG A 181 -19.52 -9.22 10.88
CA ARG A 181 -20.78 -9.93 11.16
C ARG A 181 -20.71 -11.42 10.80
N SER A 182 -19.82 -11.81 9.91
CA SER A 182 -19.57 -13.20 9.63
C SER A 182 -18.85 -13.80 10.83
N ARG A 183 -19.58 -14.58 11.64
CA ARG A 183 -18.90 -15.50 12.56
C ARG A 183 -17.96 -16.33 11.69
N PRO A 184 -16.65 -16.37 11.96
CA PRO A 184 -15.79 -17.30 11.24
C PRO A 184 -16.40 -18.69 11.51
N ARG A 185 -16.92 -19.34 10.47
CA ARG A 185 -17.06 -20.78 10.52
C ARG A 185 -15.63 -21.29 10.53
N CYS A 186 -15.13 -21.45 11.73
CA CYS A 186 -13.83 -22.08 11.98
C CYS A 186 -13.97 -23.57 11.69
N SER A 187 -14.07 -23.90 10.39
CA SER A 187 -13.65 -25.20 9.93
C SER A 187 -12.20 -25.00 9.47
N THR A 188 -11.28 -25.43 10.31
CA THR A 188 -9.84 -25.30 10.15
C THR A 188 -9.30 -23.86 10.28
N ALA A 189 -9.46 -23.23 11.45
CA ALA A 189 -8.46 -22.30 11.88
C ALA A 189 -7.17 -23.12 12.06
N ARG A 190 -6.33 -23.16 11.03
CA ARG A 190 -4.91 -23.34 11.30
C ARG A 190 -4.54 -22.14 12.16
N SER A 191 -4.46 -22.39 13.47
CA SER A 191 -3.83 -21.48 14.40
C SER A 191 -2.61 -20.93 13.70
N VAL A 192 -2.46 -19.60 13.67
CA VAL A 192 -1.17 -18.99 13.34
C VAL A 192 -0.22 -19.51 14.39
N ARG A 193 0.38 -20.65 14.12
CA ARG A 193 1.49 -21.14 14.91
C ARG A 193 2.61 -20.17 14.58
N TRP A 194 3.04 -19.45 15.57
CA TRP A 194 4.35 -18.84 15.59
C TRP A 194 5.35 -19.97 15.34
N TRP A 195 5.82 -20.04 14.09
CA TRP A 195 6.82 -21.02 13.71
C TRP A 195 8.14 -20.62 14.37
N PRO A 196 8.77 -21.51 15.17
CA PRO A 196 10.14 -21.26 15.60
C PRO A 196 11.04 -21.27 14.35
N PRO A 197 12.08 -20.42 14.30
CA PRO A 197 12.96 -20.35 13.14
C PRO A 197 13.67 -21.71 12.93
N PRO A 198 13.85 -22.16 11.68
CA PRO A 198 14.74 -23.26 11.40
C PRO A 198 16.17 -22.84 11.77
N HIS A 199 16.90 -23.75 12.39
CA HIS A 199 18.27 -23.54 12.81
C HIS A 199 19.16 -23.09 11.66
N SER A 200 19.94 -22.06 11.95
CA SER A 200 21.11 -21.49 11.27
C SER A 200 21.69 -22.27 10.07
N SER A 201 21.64 -21.65 8.91
CA SER A 201 22.74 -21.62 7.95
C SER A 201 22.84 -20.21 7.39
N SER A 202 24.01 -19.63 7.55
CA SER A 202 24.38 -18.29 7.11
C SER A 202 24.40 -18.22 5.58
N ALA A 203 23.39 -17.65 4.99
CA ALA A 203 23.44 -17.09 3.65
C ALA A 203 22.75 -15.73 3.69
N SER A 204 23.52 -14.67 3.48
CA SER A 204 23.01 -13.32 3.27
C SER A 204 22.32 -13.29 1.90
N THR A 205 21.05 -13.64 1.88
CA THR A 205 20.21 -13.46 0.69
C THR A 205 19.64 -12.04 0.78
N SER A 206 20.09 -11.19 -0.13
CA SER A 206 19.42 -9.91 -0.39
C SER A 206 17.97 -10.20 -0.79
N VAL A 207 17.02 -9.82 0.05
CA VAL A 207 15.59 -9.94 -0.26
C VAL A 207 15.29 -8.96 -1.38
N GLY A 208 15.02 -9.45 -2.58
CA GLY A 208 14.72 -8.65 -3.76
C GLY A 208 13.22 -8.43 -3.92
N TRP A 209 12.86 -7.26 -4.42
CA TRP A 209 11.52 -6.95 -4.89
C TRP A 209 11.34 -7.48 -6.31
N THR A 210 10.38 -8.36 -6.53
CA THR A 210 10.00 -8.78 -7.89
C THR A 210 8.51 -8.55 -8.11
N PRO A 211 8.11 -7.78 -9.14
CA PRO A 211 6.72 -7.74 -9.56
C PRO A 211 6.28 -9.13 -10.03
N ALA A 212 5.09 -9.56 -9.60
CA ALA A 212 4.51 -10.79 -10.14
C ALA A 212 4.28 -10.61 -11.65
N SER A 213 4.80 -11.52 -12.47
CA SER A 213 4.65 -11.47 -13.92
C SER A 213 3.17 -11.53 -14.29
N SER A 214 2.63 -10.43 -14.83
CA SER A 214 1.35 -10.45 -15.53
C SER A 214 1.57 -11.15 -16.87
N THR A 215 1.12 -12.41 -16.98
CA THR A 215 1.01 -13.06 -18.30
C THR A 215 -0.06 -12.32 -19.09
N GLY A 216 0.35 -11.54 -20.07
CA GLY A 216 -0.41 -11.18 -21.26
C GLY A 216 -1.52 -10.15 -21.11
N SER A 217 -1.18 -8.90 -21.34
CA SER A 217 -1.90 -8.05 -22.29
C SER A 217 -1.06 -6.80 -22.59
N ARG A 218 -0.73 -6.61 -23.87
CA ARG A 218 -0.17 -5.35 -24.37
C ARG A 218 -1.07 -4.20 -23.96
N ALA A 219 -0.48 -3.17 -23.37
CA ALA A 219 -1.19 -1.92 -23.15
C ALA A 219 -1.70 -1.37 -24.49
N PRO A 220 -2.95 -0.89 -24.57
CA PRO A 220 -3.37 -0.12 -25.73
C PRO A 220 -2.58 1.19 -25.76
N SER A 221 -1.98 1.48 -26.93
CA SER A 221 -1.40 2.78 -27.24
C SER A 221 -2.49 3.85 -27.07
N LEU A 222 -2.26 4.80 -26.19
CA LEU A 222 -3.09 5.99 -26.07
C LEU A 222 -2.82 6.91 -27.27
N PRO A 223 -3.85 7.55 -27.84
CA PRO A 223 -3.68 8.60 -28.84
C PRO A 223 -3.07 9.87 -28.28
#